data_647b6779ffefa171d25e05ca4c5de77b
#
_entry.id   647b6779ffefa171d25e05ca4c5de77b
#
_cell.length_a   1.000
_cell.length_b   1.000
_cell.length_c   1.000
_cell.angle_alpha   90.00
_cell.angle_beta   90.00
_cell.angle_gamma   90.00
#
_symmetry.space_group_name_H-M   'P 1'
#
loop_
_entity.id
_entity.type
_entity.pdbx_description
1 polymer ?
#
loop_
_entity_poly.entity_id
_entity_poly.type
_entity_poly.pdbx_seq_one_letter_code
_entity_poly.pdbx_strand_id
1 'polypeptide(L)'
;SVTKNAAISLAEWVSITYGHLGIGVLVLCPQAVETNIKANSPTAGMLPADGSANAAAVDGVLTAAELADDVVVGLADERFHILPHPDVAEYVRRKGDDVDRWLSGMRRFQERLFPDGPGPSDWLVG
;
A
#
# COMPACT_ATOMS: atom_id res chain seq x y z
N SER A 1 3.04 5.94 3.10
CA SER A 1 2.88 6.79 4.26
C SER A 1 3.55 6.21 5.50
N VAL A 2 4.06 7.07 6.38
CA VAL A 2 4.81 6.67 7.60
C VAL A 2 3.92 5.84 8.52
N THR A 3 2.69 6.25 8.76
CA THR A 3 1.74 5.56 9.66
C THR A 3 1.39 4.14 9.20
N LYS A 4 1.25 3.92 7.90
CA LYS A 4 0.97 2.58 7.35
C LYS A 4 2.18 1.64 7.48
N ASN A 5 3.40 2.15 7.29
CA ASN A 5 4.61 1.36 7.56
C ASN A 5 4.77 1.04 9.06
N ALA A 6 4.42 1.99 9.93
CA ALA A 6 4.42 1.74 11.38
C ALA A 6 3.43 0.62 11.76
N ALA A 7 2.26 0.54 11.11
CA ALA A 7 1.29 -0.53 11.34
C ALA A 7 1.86 -1.92 10.92
N ILE A 8 2.59 -1.99 9.80
CA ILE A 8 3.26 -3.24 9.38
C ILE A 8 4.31 -3.65 10.41
N SER A 9 5.17 -2.71 10.83
CA SER A 9 6.21 -3.00 11.84
C SER A 9 5.63 -3.44 13.18
N LEU A 10 4.49 -2.87 13.59
CA LEU A 10 3.77 -3.33 14.78
C LEU A 10 3.27 -4.77 14.61
N ALA A 11 2.69 -5.10 13.47
CA ALA A 11 2.21 -6.44 13.16
C ALA A 11 3.36 -7.47 13.15
N GLU A 12 4.52 -7.13 12.59
CA GLU A 12 5.73 -7.95 12.63
C GLU A 12 6.16 -8.19 14.08
N TRP A 13 6.21 -7.14 14.90
CA TRP A 13 6.56 -7.26 16.31
C TRP A 13 5.59 -8.16 17.08
N VAL A 14 4.28 -8.02 16.87
CA VAL A 14 3.25 -8.88 17.50
C VAL A 14 3.45 -10.33 17.07
N SER A 15 3.67 -10.58 15.78
CA SER A 15 3.89 -11.92 15.24
C SER A 15 5.13 -12.58 15.86
N ILE A 16 6.24 -11.86 15.96
CA ILE A 16 7.48 -12.36 16.56
C ILE A 16 7.30 -12.61 18.05
N THR A 17 6.68 -11.69 18.77
CA THR A 17 6.57 -11.73 20.22
C THR A 17 5.59 -12.77 20.73
N TYR A 18 4.44 -12.93 20.04
CA TYR A 18 3.32 -13.74 20.51
C TYR A 18 2.99 -14.96 19.64
N GLY A 19 3.68 -15.14 18.51
CA GLY A 19 3.45 -16.27 17.61
C GLY A 19 3.60 -17.63 18.29
N HIS A 20 4.53 -17.77 19.22
CA HIS A 20 4.73 -18.98 20.02
C HIS A 20 3.56 -19.33 20.94
N LEU A 21 2.66 -18.37 21.18
CA LEU A 21 1.41 -18.57 21.95
C LEU A 21 0.20 -18.95 21.05
N GLY A 22 0.44 -19.21 19.76
CA GLY A 22 -0.61 -19.54 18.80
C GLY A 22 -1.37 -18.34 18.25
N ILE A 23 -0.84 -17.12 18.41
CA ILE A 23 -1.43 -15.90 17.84
C ILE A 23 -0.94 -15.72 16.40
N GLY A 24 -1.85 -15.93 15.43
CA GLY A 24 -1.61 -15.61 14.03
C GLY A 24 -1.82 -14.13 13.74
N VAL A 25 -0.91 -13.53 12.97
CA VAL A 25 -0.98 -12.13 12.56
C VAL A 25 -0.82 -12.04 11.06
N LEU A 26 -1.74 -11.31 10.41
CA LEU A 26 -1.73 -11.09 8.97
C LEU A 26 -1.84 -9.59 8.69
N VAL A 27 -1.21 -9.14 7.62
CA VAL A 27 -1.24 -7.75 7.17
C VAL A 27 -1.74 -7.68 5.74
N LEU A 28 -2.86 -7.00 5.55
CA LEU A 28 -3.41 -6.72 4.23
C LEU A 28 -2.80 -5.44 3.68
N CYS A 29 -2.13 -5.54 2.54
CA CYS A 29 -1.43 -4.43 1.87
C CYS A 29 -1.98 -4.20 0.45
N PRO A 30 -3.19 -3.65 0.29
CA PRO A 30 -3.76 -3.39 -1.02
C PRO A 30 -3.14 -2.12 -1.64
N GLN A 31 -3.16 -2.06 -2.96
CA GLN A 31 -3.00 -0.82 -3.72
C GLN A 31 -4.36 -0.12 -3.85
N ALA A 32 -4.84 0.18 -5.05
CA ALA A 32 -6.13 0.81 -5.24
C ALA A 32 -7.28 -0.19 -5.08
N VAL A 33 -8.26 0.16 -4.27
CA VAL A 33 -9.50 -0.60 -4.07
C VAL A 33 -10.68 0.33 -4.30
N GLU A 34 -11.71 -0.18 -4.99
CA GLU A 34 -12.96 0.56 -5.20
C GLU A 34 -13.72 0.68 -3.88
N THR A 35 -13.68 1.87 -3.29
CA THR A 35 -14.31 2.16 -2.01
C THR A 35 -14.83 3.60 -1.96
N ASN A 36 -15.74 3.87 -1.04
CA ASN A 36 -16.27 5.21 -0.79
C ASN A 36 -15.33 6.10 0.04
N ILE A 37 -14.10 5.66 0.32
CA ILE A 37 -13.16 6.39 1.18
C ILE A 37 -12.85 7.79 0.64
N LYS A 38 -12.79 7.94 -0.69
CA LYS A 38 -12.55 9.25 -1.33
C LYS A 38 -13.71 10.18 -1.09
N ALA A 39 -14.96 9.71 -1.26
CA ALA A 39 -16.16 10.52 -1.05
C ALA A 39 -16.36 10.89 0.43
N ASN A 40 -15.92 10.02 1.35
CA ASN A 40 -16.05 10.18 2.79
C ASN A 40 -14.85 10.90 3.43
N SER A 41 -13.82 11.27 2.63
CA SER A 41 -12.66 11.98 3.15
C SER A 41 -12.95 13.48 3.34
N PRO A 42 -12.44 14.12 4.41
CA PRO A 42 -12.51 15.59 4.57
C PRO A 42 -11.88 16.36 3.41
N THR A 43 -10.98 15.72 2.64
CA THR A 43 -10.30 16.29 1.48
C THR A 43 -10.92 15.86 0.14
N ALA A 44 -12.14 15.32 0.15
CA ALA A 44 -12.79 14.76 -1.05
C ALA A 44 -12.88 15.74 -2.23
N GLY A 45 -13.03 17.04 -1.97
CA GLY A 45 -13.07 18.10 -2.99
C GLY A 45 -11.71 18.61 -3.47
N MET A 46 -10.60 18.18 -2.86
CA MET A 46 -9.24 18.64 -3.17
C MET A 46 -8.46 17.66 -4.06
N LEU A 47 -9.00 16.45 -4.27
CA LEU A 47 -8.36 15.46 -5.11
C LEU A 47 -8.89 15.56 -6.56
N PRO A 48 -8.04 15.36 -7.58
CA PRO A 48 -8.49 15.33 -8.97
C PRO A 48 -9.60 14.28 -9.15
N ALA A 49 -10.70 14.69 -9.77
CA ALA A 49 -11.87 13.82 -9.97
C ALA A 49 -11.57 12.62 -10.90
N ASP A 50 -10.56 12.74 -11.76
CA ASP A 50 -10.18 11.76 -12.78
C ASP A 50 -9.27 10.64 -12.26
N GLY A 51 -8.82 10.71 -11.00
CA GLY A 51 -7.92 9.70 -10.42
C GLY A 51 -6.50 9.68 -11.02
N SER A 52 -6.19 10.59 -11.94
CA SER A 52 -4.91 10.63 -12.68
C SER A 52 -3.66 10.75 -11.79
N ALA A 53 -3.81 11.25 -10.58
CA ALA A 53 -2.73 11.39 -9.59
C ALA A 53 -2.60 10.21 -8.62
N ASN A 54 -3.30 9.10 -8.84
CA ASN A 54 -3.25 7.96 -7.93
C ASN A 54 -2.22 6.93 -8.40
N ALA A 55 -0.99 7.03 -7.92
CA ALA A 55 0.06 6.06 -8.20
C ALA A 55 -0.34 4.61 -7.85
N ALA A 56 -1.24 4.43 -6.88
CA ALA A 56 -1.72 3.11 -6.49
C ALA A 56 -2.66 2.46 -7.53
N ALA A 57 -3.25 3.25 -8.45
CA ALA A 57 -4.12 2.72 -9.49
C ALA A 57 -3.36 2.19 -10.72
N VAL A 58 -2.04 2.39 -10.78
CA VAL A 58 -1.19 1.92 -11.89
C VAL A 58 -1.21 0.39 -11.98
N ASP A 59 -1.29 -0.29 -10.83
CA ASP A 59 -1.31 -1.76 -10.73
C ASP A 59 -2.73 -2.35 -10.81
N GLY A 60 -3.73 -1.53 -11.19
CA GLY A 60 -5.14 -1.91 -11.27
C GLY A 60 -5.94 -1.51 -10.03
N VAL A 61 -7.26 -1.61 -10.17
CA VAL A 61 -8.21 -1.31 -9.09
C VAL A 61 -9.01 -2.58 -8.81
N LEU A 62 -8.94 -3.08 -7.57
CA LEU A 62 -9.71 -4.24 -7.14
C LEU A 62 -11.05 -3.81 -6.52
N THR A 63 -12.06 -4.66 -6.67
CA THR A 63 -13.30 -4.52 -5.93
C THR A 63 -13.12 -4.95 -4.46
N ALA A 64 -14.00 -4.51 -3.59
CA ALA A 64 -14.00 -4.94 -2.20
C ALA A 64 -14.25 -6.46 -2.04
N ALA A 65 -15.01 -7.07 -2.96
CA ALA A 65 -15.28 -8.51 -2.96
C ALA A 65 -14.03 -9.32 -3.30
N GLU A 66 -13.31 -8.98 -4.38
CA GLU A 66 -12.05 -9.62 -4.75
C GLU A 66 -11.03 -9.52 -3.61
N LEU A 67 -10.93 -8.35 -2.99
CA LEU A 67 -10.05 -8.14 -1.85
C LEU A 67 -10.41 -9.04 -0.65
N ALA A 68 -11.71 -9.22 -0.39
CA ALA A 68 -12.18 -10.09 0.69
C ALA A 68 -11.85 -11.56 0.42
N ASP A 69 -11.96 -12.03 -0.82
CA ASP A 69 -11.58 -13.38 -1.22
C ASP A 69 -10.07 -13.64 -0.99
N ASP A 70 -9.21 -12.69 -1.34
CA ASP A 70 -7.77 -12.76 -1.07
C ASP A 70 -7.46 -12.85 0.43
N VAL A 71 -8.21 -12.13 1.26
CA VAL A 71 -8.08 -12.22 2.73
C VAL A 71 -8.45 -13.61 3.23
N VAL A 72 -9.53 -14.21 2.74
CA VAL A 72 -9.96 -15.56 3.13
C VAL A 72 -8.90 -16.59 2.78
N VAL A 73 -8.33 -16.50 1.57
CA VAL A 73 -7.22 -17.38 1.14
C VAL A 73 -5.98 -17.16 2.02
N GLY A 74 -5.61 -15.90 2.26
CA GLY A 74 -4.48 -15.56 3.11
C GLY A 74 -4.61 -16.08 4.54
N LEU A 75 -5.82 -16.05 5.10
CA LEU A 75 -6.13 -16.62 6.42
C LEU A 75 -5.98 -18.14 6.43
N ALA A 76 -6.49 -18.83 5.39
CA ALA A 76 -6.37 -20.28 5.27
C ALA A 76 -4.92 -20.76 5.14
N ASP A 77 -4.09 -19.97 4.43
CA ASP A 77 -2.67 -20.25 4.22
C ASP A 77 -1.76 -19.74 5.36
N GLU A 78 -2.32 -19.04 6.35
CA GLU A 78 -1.58 -18.41 7.45
C GLU A 78 -0.42 -17.50 6.99
N ARG A 79 -0.60 -16.82 5.84
CA ARG A 79 0.42 -15.92 5.27
C ARG A 79 0.44 -14.59 6.00
N PHE A 80 1.61 -14.15 6.44
CA PHE A 80 1.76 -12.85 7.10
C PHE A 80 1.37 -11.69 6.18
N HIS A 81 1.92 -11.61 4.96
CA HIS A 81 1.54 -10.60 3.98
C HIS A 81 0.43 -11.11 3.05
N ILE A 82 -0.69 -10.40 3.00
CA ILE A 82 -1.72 -10.55 1.98
C ILE A 82 -1.52 -9.42 0.97
N LEU A 83 -1.02 -9.76 -0.21
CA LEU A 83 -0.65 -8.84 -1.29
C LEU A 83 -1.56 -9.11 -2.50
N PRO A 84 -2.75 -8.48 -2.56
CA PRO A 84 -3.75 -8.78 -3.59
C PRO A 84 -3.30 -8.37 -4.99
N HIS A 85 -2.42 -7.39 -5.11
CA HIS A 85 -1.85 -6.97 -6.40
C HIS A 85 -0.53 -7.72 -6.63
N PRO A 86 -0.40 -8.52 -7.71
CA PRO A 86 0.78 -9.37 -7.95
C PRO A 86 2.10 -8.61 -7.97
N ASP A 87 2.11 -7.40 -8.53
CA ASP A 87 3.31 -6.58 -8.66
C ASP A 87 3.86 -6.10 -7.30
N VAL A 88 3.01 -6.03 -6.27
CA VAL A 88 3.42 -5.57 -4.93
C VAL A 88 4.41 -6.52 -4.29
N ALA A 89 4.26 -7.83 -4.48
CA ALA A 89 5.22 -8.82 -3.97
C ALA A 89 6.62 -8.59 -4.56
N GLU A 90 6.69 -8.28 -5.86
CA GLU A 90 7.96 -7.97 -6.53
C GLU A 90 8.54 -6.62 -6.04
N TYR A 91 7.72 -5.62 -5.78
CA TYR A 91 8.18 -4.35 -5.22
C TYR A 91 8.78 -4.53 -3.82
N VAL A 92 8.13 -5.31 -2.96
CA VAL A 92 8.63 -5.64 -1.62
C VAL A 92 9.97 -6.35 -1.70
N ARG A 93 10.10 -7.34 -2.60
CA ARG A 93 11.34 -8.07 -2.82
C ARG A 93 12.47 -7.14 -3.28
N ARG A 94 12.23 -6.34 -4.33
CA ARG A 94 13.23 -5.39 -4.87
C ARG A 94 13.70 -4.37 -3.84
N LYS A 95 12.80 -3.89 -2.99
CA LYS A 95 13.15 -2.98 -1.90
C LYS A 95 14.03 -3.66 -0.86
N GLY A 96 13.78 -4.93 -0.55
CA GLY A 96 14.59 -5.70 0.39
C GLY A 96 15.98 -6.06 -0.15
N ASP A 97 16.06 -6.32 -1.46
CA ASP A 97 17.33 -6.71 -2.12
C ASP A 97 18.32 -5.54 -2.21
N ASP A 98 17.84 -4.33 -2.59
CA ASP A 98 18.67 -3.13 -2.78
C ASP A 98 17.81 -1.87 -2.64
N VAL A 99 17.83 -1.29 -1.45
CA VAL A 99 17.02 -0.12 -1.12
C VAL A 99 17.45 1.13 -1.90
N ASP A 100 18.74 1.31 -2.17
CA ASP A 100 19.25 2.49 -2.88
C ASP A 100 18.84 2.47 -4.35
N ARG A 101 18.92 1.30 -4.98
CA ARG A 101 18.44 1.07 -6.34
C ARG A 101 16.92 1.27 -6.42
N TRP A 102 16.19 0.75 -5.45
CA TRP A 102 14.74 0.91 -5.36
C TRP A 102 14.35 2.39 -5.23
N LEU A 103 15.00 3.16 -4.34
CA LEU A 103 14.77 4.60 -4.16
C LEU A 103 15.05 5.38 -5.43
N SER A 104 16.13 5.04 -6.14
CA SER A 104 16.46 5.66 -7.43
C SER A 104 15.37 5.39 -8.49
N GLY A 105 14.82 4.18 -8.50
CA GLY A 105 13.70 3.81 -9.36
C GLY A 105 12.43 4.59 -9.02
N MET A 106 12.12 4.73 -7.73
CA MET A 106 10.94 5.45 -7.25
C MET A 106 11.01 6.95 -7.54
N ARG A 107 12.20 7.58 -7.48
CA ARG A 107 12.38 8.99 -7.89
C ARG A 107 12.03 9.19 -9.37
N ARG A 108 12.56 8.34 -10.27
CA ARG A 108 12.23 8.40 -11.70
C ARG A 108 10.75 8.14 -11.98
N PHE A 109 10.12 7.26 -11.21
CA PHE A 109 8.70 7.00 -11.30
C PHE A 109 7.88 8.22 -10.88
N GLN A 110 8.23 8.84 -9.76
CA GLN A 110 7.63 10.08 -9.27
C GLN A 110 7.72 11.22 -10.29
N GLU A 111 8.91 11.43 -10.87
CA GLU A 111 9.15 12.45 -11.91
C GLU A 111 8.28 12.23 -13.16
N ARG A 112 8.04 10.97 -13.54
CA ARG A 112 7.16 10.66 -14.67
C ARG A 112 5.69 10.90 -14.39
N LEU A 113 5.23 10.60 -13.17
CA LEU A 113 3.83 10.82 -12.79
C LEU A 113 3.52 12.29 -12.55
N PHE A 114 4.49 13.04 -12.08
CA PHE A 114 4.34 14.45 -11.69
C PHE A 114 5.49 15.27 -12.26
N PRO A 115 5.53 15.50 -13.59
CA PRO A 115 6.64 16.20 -14.24
C PRO A 115 6.78 17.64 -13.75
N ASP A 116 5.69 18.30 -13.38
CA ASP A 116 5.68 19.66 -12.80
C ASP A 116 5.76 19.66 -11.28
N GLY A 117 5.84 18.46 -10.69
CA GLY A 117 5.98 18.14 -9.28
C GLY A 117 4.85 18.65 -8.37
N PRO A 118 4.28 17.81 -7.51
CA PRO A 118 3.79 18.36 -6.26
C PRO A 118 5.05 18.81 -5.51
N GLY A 119 5.20 20.11 -5.30
CA GLY A 119 6.27 20.64 -4.44
C GLY A 119 6.19 19.90 -3.09
N PRO A 120 7.32 19.68 -2.40
CA PRO A 120 7.31 19.02 -1.08
C PRO A 120 6.36 19.67 -0.07
N SER A 121 6.04 20.95 -0.27
CA SER A 121 5.10 21.73 0.51
C SER A 121 3.63 21.34 0.32
N ASP A 122 3.25 20.81 -0.84
CA ASP A 122 1.84 20.53 -1.15
C ASP A 122 1.26 19.37 -0.32
N TRP A 123 2.16 18.52 0.22
CA TRP A 123 1.82 17.41 1.11
C TRP A 123 1.82 17.77 2.60
N LEU A 124 2.42 18.93 2.95
CA LEU A 124 2.58 19.38 4.34
C LEU A 124 1.54 20.42 4.76
N VAL A 125 0.81 20.98 3.80
CA VAL A 125 -0.16 22.05 4.01
C VAL A 125 -1.62 21.55 3.99
N GLY A 126 -1.78 20.23 3.96
CA GLY A 126 -3.10 19.60 4.05
C GLY A 126 -3.48 19.26 5.48
#